data_63ca1b97c517648712068765f7eb1e4f
#
_entry.id   63ca1b97c517648712068765f7eb1e4f
#
_cell.length_a   1.000
_cell.length_b   1.000
_cell.length_c   1.000
_cell.angle_alpha   90.00
_cell.angle_beta   90.00
_cell.angle_gamma   90.00
#
_symmetry.space_group_name_H-M   'P 1'
#
loop_
_entity.id
_entity.type
_entity.pdbx_description
1 polymer ?
#
loop_
_entity_poly.entity_id
_entity_poly.type
_entity_poly.pdbx_seq_one_letter_code
_entity_poly.pdbx_strand_id
1 'polypeptide(L)'
;MKTSRSCLLAMALALPMLVAAAEPATPPCAAVSNPSDDGIEMTDLIEKVAKRTGKQFIVDPRVRAIVSGTGIDLDKVDYAKLLAILTIHQFAAYESNGVVKVLPDASARQLPIPVTTGVPAKALEDEYVTVMFQAKNMCAAQAVPVLRPLMPQAAHLAAFPQANTLLISDHAGNARRIIDMAERLDKAVPAGQKCPESSSARSDGK
;
A
#
# COMPACT_ATOMS: atom_id res chain seq x y z
N MET A 1 38.55 -26.93 -80.40
CA MET A 1 39.56 -27.99 -80.28
C MET A 1 39.36 -28.68 -78.97
N LYS A 2 38.88 -29.94 -79.05
CA LYS A 2 39.48 -31.17 -78.48
C LYS A 2 39.62 -31.12 -76.95
N THR A 3 39.21 -32.03 -76.13
CA THR A 3 38.79 -33.43 -76.22
C THR A 3 38.29 -33.78 -74.83
N SER A 4 37.09 -34.37 -74.58
CA SER A 4 36.88 -35.76 -74.32
C SER A 4 37.74 -36.41 -73.18
N ARG A 5 37.12 -36.85 -72.11
CA ARG A 5 37.17 -38.26 -71.70
C ARG A 5 36.33 -38.52 -70.47
N SER A 6 35.43 -39.42 -70.69
CA SER A 6 34.68 -40.25 -69.74
C SER A 6 35.57 -40.91 -68.70
N CYS A 7 35.06 -41.15 -67.51
CA CYS A 7 35.25 -42.41 -66.75
C CYS A 7 34.20 -42.47 -65.65
N LEU A 8 33.22 -43.20 -65.82
CA LEU A 8 32.64 -44.40 -65.18
C LEU A 8 32.72 -44.49 -63.63
N LEU A 9 31.54 -44.54 -63.06
CA LEU A 9 31.03 -45.57 -62.15
C LEU A 9 31.72 -45.74 -60.82
N ALA A 10 31.08 -45.35 -59.75
CA ALA A 10 30.88 -46.20 -58.56
C ALA A 10 29.65 -45.69 -57.77
N MET A 11 28.61 -46.47 -57.84
CA MET A 11 27.36 -46.37 -57.15
C MET A 11 27.59 -46.92 -55.72
N ALA A 12 27.72 -46.08 -54.74
CA ALA A 12 27.71 -46.49 -53.34
C ALA A 12 26.38 -46.06 -52.71
N LEU A 13 25.52 -47.02 -52.50
CA LEU A 13 24.32 -46.88 -51.66
C LEU A 13 24.75 -46.59 -50.23
N ALA A 14 24.62 -45.35 -49.80
CA ALA A 14 24.67 -45.02 -48.38
C ALA A 14 23.22 -44.81 -47.90
N LEU A 15 22.74 -45.77 -47.12
CA LEU A 15 21.53 -45.59 -46.33
C LEU A 15 21.71 -44.40 -45.38
N PRO A 16 20.75 -43.49 -45.29
CA PRO A 16 20.75 -42.53 -44.20
C PRO A 16 20.30 -43.27 -42.92
N MET A 17 21.20 -43.45 -41.97
CA MET A 17 20.84 -43.76 -40.58
C MET A 17 20.00 -42.57 -40.06
N LEU A 18 18.72 -42.86 -39.85
CA LEU A 18 17.80 -41.98 -39.14
C LEU A 18 18.23 -41.99 -37.67
N VAL A 19 19.07 -41.06 -37.26
CA VAL A 19 19.33 -40.78 -35.85
C VAL A 19 18.09 -40.07 -35.32
N ALA A 20 17.23 -40.84 -34.66
CA ALA A 20 16.16 -40.30 -33.85
C ALA A 20 16.81 -39.55 -32.70
N ALA A 21 16.85 -38.22 -32.82
CA ALA A 21 17.15 -37.33 -31.69
C ALA A 21 16.04 -37.53 -30.67
N ALA A 22 16.33 -38.22 -29.59
CA ALA A 22 15.47 -38.25 -28.43
C ALA A 22 15.48 -36.82 -27.84
N GLU A 23 14.37 -36.11 -27.98
CA GLU A 23 14.15 -34.87 -27.24
C GLU A 23 14.27 -35.17 -25.73
N PRO A 24 15.08 -34.40 -24.98
CA PRO A 24 15.08 -34.57 -23.55
C PRO A 24 13.67 -34.20 -23.03
N ALA A 25 12.94 -35.17 -22.52
CA ALA A 25 11.69 -34.97 -21.82
C ALA A 25 11.96 -33.95 -20.69
N THR A 26 11.51 -32.72 -20.87
CA THR A 26 11.38 -31.75 -19.79
C THR A 26 10.56 -32.43 -18.70
N PRO A 27 11.08 -32.56 -17.46
CA PRO A 27 10.27 -33.08 -16.38
C PRO A 27 9.06 -32.14 -16.24
N PRO A 28 7.83 -32.66 -16.09
CA PRO A 28 6.70 -31.79 -15.80
C PRO A 28 7.08 -30.96 -14.56
N CYS A 29 7.00 -29.64 -14.68
CA CYS A 29 7.04 -28.78 -13.51
C CYS A 29 6.06 -29.42 -12.53
N ALA A 30 6.59 -30.02 -11.49
CA ALA A 30 5.78 -30.42 -10.36
C ALA A 30 5.01 -29.16 -9.97
N ALA A 31 3.70 -29.19 -10.15
CA ALA A 31 2.84 -28.16 -9.59
C ALA A 31 3.23 -28.14 -8.11
N VAL A 32 3.91 -27.06 -7.70
CA VAL A 32 4.08 -26.77 -6.29
C VAL A 32 2.66 -26.65 -5.79
N SER A 33 2.16 -27.73 -5.19
CA SER A 33 0.94 -27.70 -4.41
C SER A 33 1.23 -26.67 -3.33
N ASN A 34 0.66 -25.46 -3.49
CA ASN A 34 0.67 -24.48 -2.43
C ASN A 34 0.18 -25.19 -1.18
N PRO A 35 0.89 -25.05 -0.05
CA PRO A 35 0.40 -25.56 1.22
C PRO A 35 -1.01 -25.03 1.39
N SER A 36 -1.95 -25.91 1.68
CA SER A 36 -3.39 -25.74 1.84
C SER A 36 -3.77 -24.27 1.98
N ASP A 37 -4.45 -23.76 0.97
CA ASP A 37 -4.95 -22.38 0.92
C ASP A 37 -6.16 -22.27 1.86
N ASP A 38 -5.90 -22.40 3.17
CA ASP A 38 -6.90 -22.25 4.24
C ASP A 38 -7.22 -20.75 4.49
N GLY A 39 -7.03 -19.92 3.46
CA GLY A 39 -7.35 -18.51 3.49
C GLY A 39 -8.85 -18.26 3.24
N ILE A 40 -9.38 -17.23 3.86
CA ILE A 40 -10.72 -16.71 3.59
C ILE A 40 -10.62 -15.51 2.63
N GLU A 41 -11.56 -15.37 1.71
CA GLU A 41 -11.63 -14.14 0.92
C GLU A 41 -11.97 -12.93 1.80
N MET A 42 -11.36 -11.78 1.50
CA MET A 42 -11.57 -10.53 2.24
C MET A 42 -13.05 -10.15 2.31
N THR A 43 -13.79 -10.35 1.24
CA THR A 43 -15.23 -10.08 1.16
C THR A 43 -16.04 -10.94 2.13
N ASP A 44 -15.69 -12.22 2.23
CA ASP A 44 -16.37 -13.16 3.13
C ASP A 44 -16.05 -12.84 4.59
N LEU A 45 -14.81 -12.43 4.86
CA LEU A 45 -14.41 -11.97 6.20
C LEU A 45 -15.20 -10.72 6.60
N ILE A 46 -15.33 -9.74 5.70
CA ILE A 46 -16.12 -8.52 5.94
C ILE A 46 -17.59 -8.88 6.20
N GLU A 47 -18.16 -9.81 5.44
CA GLU A 47 -19.55 -10.27 5.65
C GLU A 47 -19.73 -10.93 7.03
N LYS A 48 -18.79 -11.76 7.47
CA LYS A 48 -18.81 -12.36 8.80
C LYS A 48 -18.77 -11.30 9.90
N VAL A 49 -17.90 -10.29 9.76
CA VAL A 49 -17.80 -9.18 10.71
C VAL A 49 -19.07 -8.32 10.69
N ALA A 50 -19.63 -8.05 9.51
CA ALA A 50 -20.90 -7.31 9.39
C ALA A 50 -22.05 -7.99 10.16
N LYS A 51 -22.22 -9.30 9.96
CA LYS A 51 -23.24 -10.10 10.67
C LYS A 51 -23.05 -10.06 12.20
N ARG A 52 -21.80 -10.06 12.67
CA ARG A 52 -21.50 -10.07 14.09
C ARG A 52 -21.66 -8.70 14.75
N THR A 53 -21.22 -7.63 14.08
CA THR A 53 -21.19 -6.27 14.63
C THR A 53 -22.46 -5.49 14.36
N GLY A 54 -23.32 -5.95 13.45
CA GLY A 54 -24.48 -5.22 12.93
C GLY A 54 -24.11 -4.00 12.06
N LYS A 55 -22.82 -3.80 11.77
CA LYS A 55 -22.38 -2.72 10.91
C LYS A 55 -22.68 -3.02 9.44
N GLN A 56 -23.05 -1.98 8.70
CA GLN A 56 -23.24 -2.05 7.26
C GLN A 56 -21.95 -1.71 6.54
N PHE A 57 -21.60 -2.47 5.52
CA PHE A 57 -20.37 -2.26 4.73
C PHE A 57 -20.71 -2.04 3.26
N ILE A 58 -19.96 -1.12 2.63
CA ILE A 58 -19.86 -0.98 1.18
C ILE A 58 -18.41 -1.24 0.82
N VAL A 59 -18.18 -2.22 -0.04
CA VAL A 59 -16.84 -2.67 -0.42
C VAL A 59 -16.56 -2.30 -1.86
N ASP A 60 -15.45 -1.61 -2.11
CA ASP A 60 -14.98 -1.29 -3.47
C ASP A 60 -14.62 -2.60 -4.20
N PRO A 61 -14.98 -2.79 -5.48
CA PRO A 61 -14.69 -4.00 -6.24
C PRO A 61 -13.20 -4.36 -6.34
N ARG A 62 -12.30 -3.40 -6.09
CA ARG A 62 -10.84 -3.60 -6.04
C ARG A 62 -10.36 -4.24 -4.75
N VAL A 63 -11.19 -4.33 -3.72
CA VAL A 63 -10.87 -4.96 -2.45
C VAL A 63 -10.95 -6.47 -2.61
N ARG A 64 -9.84 -7.07 -3.05
CA ARG A 64 -9.70 -8.51 -3.28
C ARG A 64 -8.39 -8.98 -2.68
N ALA A 65 -8.45 -9.87 -1.73
CA ALA A 65 -7.29 -10.50 -1.11
C ALA A 65 -7.71 -11.81 -0.44
N ILE A 66 -6.79 -12.75 -0.36
CA ILE A 66 -6.93 -13.93 0.48
C ILE A 66 -6.28 -13.63 1.83
N VAL A 67 -7.03 -13.78 2.89
CA VAL A 67 -6.58 -13.56 4.27
C VAL A 67 -6.22 -14.89 4.87
N SER A 68 -4.95 -15.06 5.21
CA SER A 68 -4.46 -16.21 5.97
C SER A 68 -3.98 -15.72 7.32
N GLY A 69 -4.41 -16.36 8.39
CA GLY A 69 -4.05 -15.96 9.75
C GLY A 69 -3.45 -17.13 10.53
N THR A 70 -2.23 -16.96 11.03
CA THR A 70 -1.64 -17.94 11.94
C THR A 70 -2.02 -17.58 13.39
N GLY A 71 -2.76 -18.46 14.05
CA GLY A 71 -3.19 -18.24 15.43
C GLY A 71 -4.34 -17.24 15.60
N ILE A 72 -4.92 -16.76 14.50
CA ILE A 72 -6.11 -15.91 14.50
C ILE A 72 -7.31 -16.74 14.08
N ASP A 73 -8.34 -16.79 14.92
CA ASP A 73 -9.63 -17.38 14.55
C ASP A 73 -10.39 -16.40 13.64
N LEU A 74 -10.34 -16.66 12.34
CA LEU A 74 -10.97 -15.79 11.31
C LEU A 74 -12.50 -15.77 11.44
N ASP A 75 -13.09 -16.74 12.12
CA ASP A 75 -14.53 -16.73 12.41
C ASP A 75 -14.89 -15.81 13.57
N LYS A 76 -13.92 -15.38 14.38
CA LYS A 76 -14.10 -14.52 15.56
C LYS A 76 -13.44 -13.14 15.44
N VAL A 77 -13.12 -12.71 14.23
CA VAL A 77 -12.55 -11.38 13.97
C VAL A 77 -13.55 -10.29 14.34
N ASP A 78 -13.21 -9.40 15.26
CA ASP A 78 -13.97 -8.19 15.59
C ASP A 78 -13.65 -7.04 14.62
N TYR A 79 -14.32 -5.88 14.78
CA TYR A 79 -14.12 -4.74 13.88
C TYR A 79 -12.69 -4.18 13.94
N ALA A 80 -12.08 -4.13 15.14
CA ALA A 80 -10.71 -3.62 15.26
C ALA A 80 -9.69 -4.53 14.56
N LYS A 81 -9.85 -5.86 14.70
CA LYS A 81 -9.01 -6.83 13.99
C LYS A 81 -9.25 -6.79 12.49
N LEU A 82 -10.50 -6.57 12.03
CA LEU A 82 -10.79 -6.38 10.61
C LEU A 82 -10.01 -5.19 10.06
N LEU A 83 -10.00 -4.05 10.76
CA LEU A 83 -9.22 -2.88 10.34
C LEU A 83 -7.72 -3.20 10.21
N ALA A 84 -7.15 -3.90 11.20
CA ALA A 84 -5.75 -4.33 11.15
C ALA A 84 -5.45 -5.25 9.95
N ILE A 85 -6.36 -6.19 9.64
CA ILE A 85 -6.23 -7.06 8.47
C ILE A 85 -6.32 -6.24 7.17
N LEU A 86 -7.27 -5.31 7.07
CA LEU A 86 -7.41 -4.42 5.91
C LEU A 86 -6.13 -3.61 5.67
N THR A 87 -5.55 -3.04 6.74
CA THR A 87 -4.31 -2.24 6.66
C THR A 87 -3.14 -3.05 6.11
N ILE A 88 -2.96 -4.31 6.54
CA ILE A 88 -1.89 -5.19 6.02
C ILE A 88 -2.06 -5.42 4.51
N HIS A 89 -3.29 -5.52 4.04
CA HIS A 89 -3.61 -5.70 2.61
C HIS A 89 -3.72 -4.38 1.83
N GLN A 90 -3.29 -3.25 2.42
CA GLN A 90 -3.35 -1.92 1.80
C GLN A 90 -4.78 -1.45 1.48
N PHE A 91 -5.72 -1.81 2.33
CA PHE A 91 -7.08 -1.30 2.30
C PHE A 91 -7.35 -0.44 3.52
N ALA A 92 -8.17 0.58 3.34
CA ALA A 92 -8.64 1.45 4.40
C ALA A 92 -10.16 1.32 4.56
N ALA A 93 -10.63 1.52 5.78
CA ALA A 93 -12.05 1.63 6.07
C ALA A 93 -12.35 2.93 6.80
N TYR A 94 -13.47 3.57 6.46
CA TYR A 94 -13.97 4.72 7.19
C TYR A 94 -15.50 4.68 7.28
N GLU A 95 -16.02 5.15 8.39
CA GLU A 95 -17.45 5.20 8.63
C GLU A 95 -18.03 6.55 8.19
N SER A 96 -19.10 6.52 7.42
CA SER A 96 -19.82 7.70 7.00
C SER A 96 -21.33 7.39 6.95
N ASN A 97 -22.14 8.18 7.65
CA ASN A 97 -23.59 8.02 7.71
C ASN A 97 -24.03 6.60 8.17
N GLY A 98 -23.32 6.02 9.11
CA GLY A 98 -23.64 4.68 9.66
C GLY A 98 -23.21 3.52 8.75
N VAL A 99 -22.52 3.80 7.65
CA VAL A 99 -22.02 2.77 6.72
C VAL A 99 -20.49 2.83 6.68
N VAL A 100 -19.86 1.68 6.83
CA VAL A 100 -18.40 1.53 6.68
C VAL A 100 -18.07 1.31 5.21
N LYS A 101 -17.26 2.18 4.64
CA LYS A 101 -16.77 2.08 3.27
C LYS A 101 -15.36 1.52 3.28
N VAL A 102 -15.14 0.43 2.54
CA VAL A 102 -13.84 -0.24 2.41
C VAL A 102 -13.32 -0.05 1.00
N LEU A 103 -12.07 0.42 0.87
CA LEU A 103 -11.47 0.79 -0.40
C LEU A 103 -9.94 0.70 -0.33
N PRO A 104 -9.22 0.72 -1.48
CA PRO A 104 -7.76 0.78 -1.48
C PRO A 104 -7.24 2.01 -0.72
N ASP A 105 -6.24 1.81 0.12
CA ASP A 105 -5.62 2.80 0.99
C ASP A 105 -5.15 4.06 0.20
N ALA A 106 -4.57 3.88 -0.98
CA ALA A 106 -4.15 4.98 -1.84
C ALA A 106 -5.27 5.97 -2.20
N SER A 107 -6.54 5.54 -2.12
CA SER A 107 -7.72 6.38 -2.39
C SER A 107 -8.26 7.04 -1.11
N ALA A 108 -7.88 6.58 0.08
CA ALA A 108 -8.45 7.03 1.35
C ALA A 108 -8.25 8.53 1.61
N ARG A 109 -7.10 9.09 1.24
CA ARG A 109 -6.81 10.52 1.41
C ARG A 109 -7.72 11.47 0.63
N GLN A 110 -8.47 10.97 -0.36
CA GLN A 110 -9.38 11.76 -1.20
C GLN A 110 -10.83 11.71 -0.69
N LEU A 111 -11.06 10.98 0.40
CA LEU A 111 -12.40 10.82 0.96
C LEU A 111 -12.78 11.99 1.85
N PRO A 112 -14.08 12.27 2.01
CA PRO A 112 -14.58 13.33 2.88
C PRO A 112 -14.52 12.91 4.36
N ILE A 113 -13.32 12.57 4.83
CA ILE A 113 -13.08 12.25 6.24
C ILE A 113 -13.02 13.55 7.03
N PRO A 114 -13.74 13.66 8.17
CA PRO A 114 -13.70 14.85 8.99
C PRO A 114 -12.27 15.19 9.44
N VAL A 115 -11.88 16.46 9.28
CA VAL A 115 -10.59 16.95 9.75
C VAL A 115 -10.72 17.35 11.21
N THR A 116 -9.83 16.82 12.05
CA THR A 116 -9.81 17.11 13.48
C THR A 116 -8.49 17.73 13.91
N THR A 117 -8.48 18.43 15.04
CA THR A 117 -7.26 18.90 15.68
C THR A 117 -6.71 17.80 16.56
N GLY A 118 -5.68 17.12 16.09
CA GLY A 118 -5.17 15.89 16.73
C GLY A 118 -6.02 14.65 16.46
N VAL A 119 -5.48 13.48 16.77
CA VAL A 119 -6.19 12.20 16.57
C VAL A 119 -7.27 12.02 17.62
N PRO A 120 -8.52 11.71 17.22
CA PRO A 120 -9.57 11.44 18.19
C PRO A 120 -9.19 10.31 19.15
N ALA A 121 -9.45 10.51 20.46
CA ALA A 121 -9.07 9.54 21.50
C ALA A 121 -9.75 8.17 21.33
N LYS A 122 -10.94 8.15 20.71
CA LYS A 122 -11.72 6.93 20.47
C LYS A 122 -11.40 6.25 19.13
N ALA A 123 -10.59 6.89 18.26
CA ALA A 123 -10.24 6.30 16.99
C ALA A 123 -9.39 5.04 17.20
N LEU A 124 -9.76 3.95 16.52
CA LEU A 124 -9.00 2.71 16.52
C LEU A 124 -7.65 2.92 15.78
N GLU A 125 -6.64 2.12 16.13
CA GLU A 125 -5.28 2.29 15.59
C GLU A 125 -5.23 2.24 14.05
N ASP A 126 -6.02 1.36 13.45
CA ASP A 126 -6.09 1.15 12.01
C ASP A 126 -7.27 1.90 11.33
N GLU A 127 -7.92 2.80 12.04
CA GLU A 127 -8.93 3.69 11.47
C GLU A 127 -8.26 4.84 10.72
N TYR A 128 -8.71 5.14 9.50
CA TYR A 128 -8.14 6.21 8.70
C TYR A 128 -8.66 7.57 9.16
N VAL A 129 -7.77 8.51 9.43
CA VAL A 129 -8.08 9.84 9.97
C VAL A 129 -7.37 10.93 9.18
N THR A 130 -7.93 12.13 9.23
CA THR A 130 -7.26 13.35 8.77
C THR A 130 -7.19 14.34 9.92
N VAL A 131 -5.96 14.75 10.26
CA VAL A 131 -5.71 15.58 11.43
C VAL A 131 -4.83 16.78 11.09
N MET A 132 -5.01 17.87 11.83
CA MET A 132 -4.16 19.05 11.78
C MET A 132 -3.34 19.14 13.07
N PHE A 133 -2.05 19.42 12.92
CA PHE A 133 -1.14 19.73 14.01
C PHE A 133 -0.53 21.11 13.79
N GLN A 134 -0.77 22.06 14.71
CA GLN A 134 -0.18 23.38 14.66
C GLN A 134 1.10 23.42 15.48
N ALA A 135 2.23 23.67 14.82
CA ALA A 135 3.52 23.84 15.45
C ALA A 135 3.64 25.26 16.07
N LYS A 136 4.31 25.35 17.23
CA LYS A 136 4.50 26.61 17.96
C LYS A 136 5.88 27.21 17.71
N ASN A 137 6.91 26.37 17.72
CA ASN A 137 8.32 26.82 17.68
C ASN A 137 9.01 26.37 16.40
N MET A 138 8.78 25.12 15.93
CA MET A 138 9.38 24.63 14.71
C MET A 138 8.62 25.13 13.47
N CYS A 139 9.29 25.15 12.33
CA CYS A 139 8.66 25.45 11.06
C CYS A 139 8.05 24.18 10.47
N ALA A 140 6.72 24.13 10.35
CA ALA A 140 5.99 22.97 9.84
C ALA A 140 6.52 22.53 8.46
N ALA A 141 6.88 23.45 7.57
CA ALA A 141 7.43 23.13 6.25
C ALA A 141 8.78 22.37 6.34
N GLN A 142 9.60 22.66 7.35
CA GLN A 142 10.88 21.97 7.56
C GLN A 142 10.71 20.59 8.19
N ALA A 143 9.62 20.35 8.87
CA ALA A 143 9.30 19.04 9.46
C ALA A 143 8.86 18.01 8.41
N VAL A 144 8.26 18.44 7.29
CA VAL A 144 7.76 17.51 6.24
C VAL A 144 8.85 16.58 5.71
N PRO A 145 10.04 17.03 5.24
CA PRO A 145 11.07 16.13 4.73
C PRO A 145 11.62 15.17 5.78
N VAL A 146 11.52 15.50 7.07
CA VAL A 146 11.96 14.66 8.18
C VAL A 146 10.92 13.59 8.53
N LEU A 147 9.64 13.97 8.56
CA LEU A 147 8.55 13.09 9.00
C LEU A 147 7.99 12.23 7.85
N ARG A 148 7.98 12.74 6.62
CA ARG A 148 7.41 12.03 5.45
C ARG A 148 8.01 10.64 5.19
N PRO A 149 9.34 10.41 5.30
CA PRO A 149 9.94 9.10 5.12
C PRO A 149 9.49 8.05 6.14
N LEU A 150 8.91 8.48 7.28
CA LEU A 150 8.42 7.60 8.35
C LEU A 150 6.95 7.18 8.16
N MET A 151 6.32 7.64 7.09
CA MET A 151 4.92 7.36 6.79
C MET A 151 4.78 6.39 5.62
N PRO A 152 3.70 5.59 5.57
CA PRO A 152 3.36 4.78 4.42
C PRO A 152 3.24 5.63 3.13
N GLN A 153 3.42 4.99 1.98
CA GLN A 153 3.33 5.68 0.70
C GLN A 153 1.93 6.25 0.44
N ALA A 154 0.90 5.54 0.86
CA ALA A 154 -0.50 5.95 0.72
C ALA A 154 -0.89 7.13 1.62
N ALA A 155 -0.20 7.30 2.76
CA ALA A 155 -0.42 8.41 3.67
C ALA A 155 -0.06 9.77 3.06
N HIS A 156 -0.66 10.84 3.58
CA HIS A 156 -0.39 12.20 3.15
C HIS A 156 0.13 13.06 4.29
N LEU A 157 1.20 13.81 4.02
CA LEU A 157 1.75 14.83 4.92
C LEU A 157 2.03 16.10 4.12
N ALA A 158 1.41 17.18 4.50
CA ALA A 158 1.62 18.50 3.91
C ALA A 158 1.78 19.55 5.00
N ALA A 159 2.48 20.64 4.68
CA ALA A 159 2.55 21.82 5.55
C ALA A 159 1.77 22.97 4.94
N PHE A 160 1.09 23.73 5.78
CA PHE A 160 0.54 25.04 5.46
C PHE A 160 1.36 26.10 6.20
N PRO A 161 2.39 26.70 5.54
CA PRO A 161 3.38 27.56 6.20
C PRO A 161 2.77 28.79 6.85
N GLN A 162 1.72 29.39 6.26
CA GLN A 162 1.09 30.62 6.75
C GLN A 162 0.48 30.45 8.16
N ALA A 163 -0.03 29.26 8.46
CA ALA A 163 -0.56 28.93 9.78
C ALA A 163 0.39 28.03 10.58
N ASN A 164 1.60 27.76 10.08
CA ASN A 164 2.56 26.86 10.69
C ASN A 164 1.95 25.50 11.09
N THR A 165 1.15 24.92 10.20
CA THR A 165 0.33 23.75 10.47
C THR A 165 0.73 22.58 9.55
N LEU A 166 0.80 21.37 10.11
CA LEU A 166 0.88 20.11 9.37
C LEU A 166 -0.51 19.54 9.17
N LEU A 167 -0.79 19.06 7.96
CA LEU A 167 -1.95 18.25 7.62
C LEU A 167 -1.48 16.83 7.44
N ILE A 168 -2.07 15.90 8.18
CA ILE A 168 -1.71 14.48 8.22
C ILE A 168 -2.95 13.66 7.89
N SER A 169 -2.89 12.81 6.85
CA SER A 169 -3.94 11.83 6.56
C SER A 169 -3.31 10.44 6.54
N ASP A 170 -3.68 9.60 7.51
CA ASP A 170 -3.09 8.28 7.72
C ASP A 170 -3.96 7.46 8.67
N HIS A 171 -3.58 6.20 8.93
CA HIS A 171 -4.15 5.41 10.01
C HIS A 171 -3.83 6.05 11.36
N ALA A 172 -4.80 6.00 12.28
CA ALA A 172 -4.75 6.75 13.54
C ALA A 172 -3.51 6.43 14.40
N GLY A 173 -3.08 5.16 14.44
CA GLY A 173 -1.87 4.77 15.17
C GLY A 173 -0.61 5.45 14.63
N ASN A 174 -0.45 5.46 13.31
CA ASN A 174 0.69 6.15 12.70
C ASN A 174 0.56 7.68 12.82
N ALA A 175 -0.64 8.24 12.65
CA ALA A 175 -0.88 9.66 12.83
C ALA A 175 -0.52 10.12 14.26
N ARG A 176 -0.88 9.33 15.32
CA ARG A 176 -0.45 9.59 16.70
C ARG A 176 1.07 9.60 16.83
N ARG A 177 1.74 8.61 16.24
CA ARG A 177 3.20 8.52 16.26
C ARG A 177 3.85 9.74 15.59
N ILE A 178 3.34 10.19 14.45
CA ILE A 178 3.87 11.35 13.73
C ILE A 178 3.63 12.63 14.53
N ILE A 179 2.47 12.79 15.15
CA ILE A 179 2.17 13.97 16.00
C ILE A 179 3.09 13.97 17.23
N ASP A 180 3.29 12.83 17.93
CA ASP A 180 4.20 12.77 19.08
C ASP A 180 5.63 13.18 18.71
N MET A 181 6.11 12.71 17.54
CA MET A 181 7.42 13.14 17.06
C MET A 181 7.45 14.65 16.71
N ALA A 182 6.40 15.14 16.04
CA ALA A 182 6.29 16.56 15.72
C ALA A 182 6.27 17.44 16.98
N GLU A 183 5.55 17.02 18.02
CA GLU A 183 5.52 17.71 19.31
C GLU A 183 6.89 17.73 19.99
N ARG A 184 7.62 16.61 19.95
CA ARG A 184 8.98 16.53 20.52
C ARG A 184 9.96 17.42 19.77
N LEU A 185 9.88 17.44 18.43
CA LEU A 185 10.67 18.35 17.61
C LEU A 185 10.32 19.80 17.90
N ASP A 186 9.03 20.14 18.00
CA ASP A 186 8.56 21.48 18.29
C ASP A 186 9.04 21.99 19.65
N LYS A 187 9.05 21.14 20.67
CA LYS A 187 9.58 21.45 22.01
C LYS A 187 11.10 21.62 22.04
N ALA A 188 11.83 20.94 21.14
CA ALA A 188 13.29 21.05 21.07
C ALA A 188 13.77 22.36 20.39
N VAL A 189 12.91 23.01 19.65
CA VAL A 189 13.22 24.29 18.98
C VAL A 189 13.01 25.45 19.95
N PRO A 190 13.98 26.39 20.08
CA PRO A 190 13.79 27.59 20.92
C PRO A 190 12.59 28.42 20.49
N ALA A 191 11.86 28.96 21.46
CA ALA A 191 10.73 29.82 21.20
C ALA A 191 11.14 31.07 20.42
N GLY A 192 10.32 31.50 19.44
CA GLY A 192 10.57 32.71 18.65
C GLY A 192 11.47 32.52 17.43
N GLN A 193 11.81 31.28 17.07
CA GLN A 193 12.50 31.03 15.81
C GLN A 193 11.64 31.42 14.61
N LYS A 194 12.15 32.33 13.78
CA LYS A 194 11.45 32.74 12.56
C LYS A 194 11.55 31.64 11.49
N CYS A 195 10.43 31.25 10.93
CA CYS A 195 10.40 30.37 9.78
C CYS A 195 10.92 31.09 8.53
N PRO A 196 11.77 30.46 7.72
CA PRO A 196 12.17 31.03 6.44
C PRO A 196 10.92 31.23 5.57
N GLU A 197 10.83 32.40 4.94
CA GLU A 197 9.78 32.68 3.98
C GLU A 197 9.88 31.67 2.82
N SER A 198 8.74 31.12 2.40
CA SER A 198 8.71 30.21 1.25
C SER A 198 9.18 30.98 0.02
N SER A 199 10.26 30.50 -0.63
CA SER A 199 10.87 31.13 -1.80
C SER A 199 10.02 31.09 -3.09
N SER A 200 8.71 30.87 -2.97
CA SER A 200 7.78 30.84 -4.10
C SER A 200 7.25 32.20 -4.58
N ALA A 201 7.79 33.31 -4.06
CA ALA A 201 7.39 34.67 -4.47
C ALA A 201 8.52 35.43 -5.18
N ARG A 202 9.34 34.77 -6.00
CA ARG A 202 10.17 35.44 -6.99
C ARG A 202 9.78 34.99 -8.40
N SER A 203 8.62 35.42 -8.86
CA SER A 203 8.44 35.71 -10.28
C SER A 203 8.88 37.15 -10.46
N ASP A 204 10.20 37.33 -10.64
CA ASP A 204 10.72 38.64 -11.11
C ASP A 204 10.07 38.95 -12.44
N GLY A 205 9.15 39.91 -12.44
CA GLY A 205 8.75 40.63 -13.63
C GLY A 205 9.98 41.32 -14.24
N LYS A 206 10.34 40.89 -15.45
CA LYS A 206 11.12 41.65 -16.39
C LYS A 206 10.69 41.36 -17.80
#